data_bbff27c902cbecfa8cb66441839cf3c3
#
_entry.id   bbff27c902cbecfa8cb66441839cf3c3
#
_cell.length_a   1.000
_cell.length_b   1.000
_cell.length_c   1.000
_cell.angle_alpha   90.00
_cell.angle_beta   90.00
_cell.angle_gamma   90.00
#
_symmetry.space_group_name_H-M   'P 1'
#
loop_
_entity.id
_entity.type
_entity.pdbx_description
1 polymer ?
#
loop_
_entity_poly.entity_id
_entity_poly.type
_entity_poly.pdbx_seq_one_letter_code
_entity_poly.pdbx_strand_id
1 'polypeptide(L)'
;MSKRSAYIIHNNEKGVTVSFPICNGGCWNKPGGWRDGEVGPKKITEWHMYTGTFDSKTGEWKILIDGKIESELKLNKEPLAAEEAKPLWIGRDNCCGARYGDITVDEAMVFDKALSEAELKPIFEDGIDGAMSVDSIEKLAATWGNVKTQY
;
A
#
# COMPACT_ATOMS: atom_id res chain seq x y z
N MET A 1 -6.66 -4.46 3.91
CA MET A 1 -7.25 -3.89 2.67
C MET A 1 -7.32 -5.00 1.63
N SER A 2 -8.44 -5.14 0.94
CA SER A 2 -8.64 -6.21 -0.05
C SER A 2 -9.39 -5.69 -1.29
N LYS A 3 -8.77 -5.81 -2.45
CA LYS A 3 -9.37 -5.69 -3.78
C LYS A 3 -9.28 -7.07 -4.43
N ARG A 4 -10.24 -7.93 -4.15
CA ARG A 4 -10.27 -9.31 -4.67
C ARG A 4 -10.06 -9.34 -6.18
N SER A 5 -9.31 -10.33 -6.64
CA SER A 5 -8.85 -10.49 -8.02
C SER A 5 -7.78 -9.49 -8.47
N ALA A 6 -7.28 -8.62 -7.61
CA ALA A 6 -6.15 -7.75 -7.90
C ALA A 6 -5.06 -7.88 -6.83
N TYR A 7 -5.35 -7.49 -5.61
CA TYR A 7 -4.39 -7.53 -4.49
C TYR A 7 -5.09 -7.58 -3.13
N ILE A 8 -4.36 -8.06 -2.14
CA ILE A 8 -4.75 -7.99 -0.73
C ILE A 8 -3.51 -7.63 0.08
N ILE A 9 -3.64 -6.73 1.04
CA ILE A 9 -2.67 -6.60 2.13
C ILE A 9 -3.37 -6.98 3.43
N HIS A 10 -2.83 -7.95 4.14
CA HIS A 10 -3.47 -8.50 5.33
C HIS A 10 -2.46 -9.13 6.29
N ASN A 11 -2.85 -9.22 7.55
CA ASN A 11 -2.18 -10.08 8.50
C ASN A 11 -2.72 -11.51 8.34
N ASN A 12 -1.90 -12.51 8.64
CA ASN A 12 -2.36 -13.89 8.66
C ASN A 12 -3.37 -14.14 9.80
N GLU A 13 -3.97 -15.32 9.81
CA GLU A 13 -5.03 -15.69 10.76
C GLU A 13 -4.65 -15.55 12.23
N LYS A 14 -3.34 -15.58 12.55
CA LYS A 14 -2.81 -15.38 13.89
C LYS A 14 -2.32 -13.97 14.15
N GLY A 15 -2.41 -13.08 13.16
CA GLY A 15 -1.96 -11.70 13.25
C GLY A 15 -0.45 -11.51 13.39
N VAL A 16 0.36 -12.56 13.14
CA VAL A 16 1.81 -12.51 13.40
C VAL A 16 2.64 -12.23 12.16
N THR A 17 2.09 -12.38 10.95
CA THR A 17 2.78 -12.05 9.71
C THR A 17 1.92 -11.19 8.81
N VAL A 18 2.56 -10.40 7.96
CA VAL A 18 1.93 -9.58 6.92
C VAL A 18 2.19 -10.22 5.58
N SER A 19 1.16 -10.29 4.74
CA SER A 19 1.21 -10.78 3.37
C SER A 19 0.65 -9.76 2.41
N PHE A 20 1.19 -9.76 1.19
CA PHE A 20 0.70 -8.93 0.08
C PHE A 20 0.53 -9.79 -1.18
N PRO A 21 -0.40 -10.75 -1.21
CA PRO A 21 -0.69 -11.53 -2.41
C PRO A 21 -1.34 -10.66 -3.48
N ILE A 22 -0.92 -10.88 -4.74
CA ILE A 22 -1.42 -10.17 -5.92
C ILE A 22 -1.87 -11.13 -7.01
N CYS A 23 -2.65 -10.63 -7.96
CA CYS A 23 -3.01 -11.32 -9.20
C CYS A 23 -2.34 -10.61 -10.38
N ASN A 24 -1.24 -11.18 -10.88
CA ASN A 24 -0.51 -10.69 -12.03
C ASN A 24 -0.21 -11.85 -13.00
N GLY A 25 -1.03 -11.99 -14.03
CA GLY A 25 -0.98 -13.14 -14.91
C GLY A 25 -1.54 -14.45 -14.32
N GLY A 26 -2.17 -14.35 -13.13
CA GLY A 26 -2.80 -15.42 -12.37
C GLY A 26 -3.04 -14.97 -10.95
N CYS A 27 -4.04 -15.52 -10.27
CA CYS A 27 -4.36 -15.10 -8.90
C CYS A 27 -3.67 -15.99 -7.89
N TRP A 28 -2.98 -15.35 -6.95
CA TRP A 28 -2.36 -15.98 -5.80
C TRP A 28 -1.34 -17.06 -6.16
N ASN A 29 -0.79 -16.98 -7.37
CA ASN A 29 0.22 -17.92 -7.88
C ASN A 29 1.60 -17.53 -7.31
N LYS A 30 2.47 -18.52 -7.23
CA LYS A 30 3.85 -18.35 -6.82
C LYS A 30 4.75 -17.91 -7.99
N PRO A 31 5.75 -17.07 -7.74
CA PRO A 31 5.99 -16.30 -6.51
C PRO A 31 4.97 -15.17 -6.36
N GLY A 32 4.75 -14.69 -5.14
CA GLY A 32 3.73 -13.70 -4.82
C GLY A 32 2.38 -14.30 -4.42
N GLY A 33 2.34 -15.60 -4.17
CA GLY A 33 1.17 -16.31 -3.68
C GLY A 33 0.80 -15.93 -2.26
N TRP A 34 -0.20 -16.61 -1.73
CA TRP A 34 -0.84 -16.29 -0.47
C TRP A 34 0.09 -16.17 0.75
N ARG A 35 1.21 -16.88 0.73
CA ARG A 35 2.20 -16.88 1.82
C ARG A 35 3.62 -16.56 1.39
N ASP A 36 3.83 -16.22 0.14
CA ASP A 36 5.16 -15.90 -0.32
C ASP A 36 5.53 -14.49 0.16
N GLY A 37 6.76 -14.35 0.66
CA GLY A 37 7.26 -13.09 1.18
C GLY A 37 6.61 -12.60 2.46
N GLU A 38 5.86 -13.45 3.20
CA GLU A 38 5.35 -13.08 4.52
C GLU A 38 6.45 -12.57 5.44
N VAL A 39 6.19 -11.50 6.16
CA VAL A 39 7.10 -10.88 7.11
C VAL A 39 6.46 -10.76 8.48
N GLY A 40 7.28 -10.78 9.49
CA GLY A 40 6.86 -10.69 10.88
C GLY A 40 7.81 -11.49 11.81
N PRO A 41 7.52 -11.65 13.08
CA PRO A 41 6.39 -11.08 13.79
C PRO A 41 6.58 -9.59 14.11
N LYS A 42 5.49 -8.84 14.08
CA LYS A 42 5.46 -7.45 14.58
C LYS A 42 4.51 -7.39 15.78
N LYS A 43 4.69 -6.39 16.63
CA LYS A 43 3.76 -6.15 17.73
C LYS A 43 2.47 -5.54 17.19
N ILE A 44 1.50 -6.38 16.87
CA ILE A 44 0.20 -5.99 16.29
C ILE A 44 -0.66 -5.10 17.21
N THR A 45 -0.23 -4.85 18.43
CA THR A 45 -0.85 -3.94 19.39
C THR A 45 -0.33 -2.50 19.30
N GLU A 46 0.63 -2.23 18.43
CA GLU A 46 1.20 -0.92 18.15
C GLU A 46 0.77 -0.45 16.76
N TRP A 47 0.83 0.87 16.54
CA TRP A 47 0.61 1.41 15.21
C TRP A 47 1.76 1.08 14.28
N HIS A 48 1.44 0.60 13.08
CA HIS A 48 2.39 0.29 12.04
C HIS A 48 1.84 0.70 10.68
N MET A 49 2.70 1.22 9.81
CA MET A 49 2.37 1.42 8.41
C MET A 49 2.71 0.16 7.60
N TYR A 50 1.70 -0.53 7.10
CA TYR A 50 1.86 -1.68 6.22
C TYR A 50 1.71 -1.26 4.76
N THR A 51 2.76 -1.47 3.97
CA THR A 51 2.78 -1.12 2.56
C THR A 51 3.11 -2.32 1.69
N GLY A 52 2.31 -2.53 0.64
CA GLY A 52 2.64 -3.45 -0.45
C GLY A 52 2.88 -2.66 -1.73
N THR A 53 4.00 -2.88 -2.41
CA THR A 53 4.29 -2.27 -3.71
C THR A 53 4.50 -3.33 -4.78
N PHE A 54 4.07 -3.03 -6.00
CA PHE A 54 4.31 -3.85 -7.17
C PHE A 54 4.50 -2.98 -8.41
N ASP A 55 5.61 -3.18 -9.11
CA ASP A 55 5.88 -2.55 -10.39
C ASP A 55 5.85 -3.61 -11.50
N SER A 56 4.83 -3.57 -12.35
CA SER A 56 4.67 -4.52 -13.45
C SER A 56 5.73 -4.37 -14.55
N LYS A 57 6.41 -3.23 -14.68
CA LYS A 57 7.48 -3.03 -15.67
C LYS A 57 8.74 -3.78 -15.27
N THR A 58 9.06 -3.77 -13.99
CA THR A 58 10.26 -4.41 -13.45
C THR A 58 9.99 -5.79 -12.88
N GLY A 59 8.75 -6.06 -12.46
CA GLY A 59 8.35 -7.26 -11.71
C GLY A 59 8.71 -7.15 -10.23
N GLU A 60 9.15 -6.01 -9.74
CA GLU A 60 9.48 -5.83 -8.33
C GLU A 60 8.22 -5.83 -7.48
N TRP A 61 8.24 -6.68 -6.47
CA TRP A 61 7.19 -6.82 -5.46
C TRP A 61 7.83 -6.70 -4.08
N LYS A 62 7.26 -5.87 -3.22
CA LYS A 62 7.80 -5.62 -1.89
C LYS A 62 6.71 -5.52 -0.85
N ILE A 63 7.03 -5.95 0.37
CA ILE A 63 6.33 -5.57 1.60
C ILE A 63 7.25 -4.65 2.39
N LEU A 64 6.69 -3.51 2.80
CA LEU A 64 7.38 -2.59 3.69
C LEU A 64 6.56 -2.47 4.99
N ILE A 65 7.26 -2.34 6.10
CA ILE A 65 6.69 -2.01 7.40
C ILE A 65 7.41 -0.79 7.94
N ASP A 66 6.66 0.23 8.32
CA ASP A 66 7.19 1.50 8.83
C ASP A 66 8.20 2.15 7.86
N GLY A 67 7.88 2.11 6.56
CA GLY A 67 8.69 2.67 5.50
C GLY A 67 9.94 1.84 5.11
N LYS A 68 10.20 0.68 5.74
CA LYS A 68 11.37 -0.16 5.47
C LYS A 68 11.00 -1.43 4.74
N ILE A 69 11.80 -1.81 3.74
CA ILE A 69 11.63 -3.09 3.02
C ILE A 69 11.91 -4.25 3.98
N GLU A 70 10.91 -5.09 4.17
CA GLU A 70 10.99 -6.29 5.00
C GLU A 70 11.00 -7.57 4.15
N SER A 71 10.42 -7.51 2.95
CA SER A 71 10.44 -8.60 1.98
C SER A 71 10.41 -8.09 0.56
N GLU A 72 11.17 -8.74 -0.32
CA GLU A 72 11.25 -8.41 -1.73
C GLU A 72 11.26 -9.69 -2.57
N LEU A 73 10.48 -9.70 -3.65
CA LEU A 73 10.41 -10.79 -4.61
C LEU A 73 10.43 -10.24 -6.03
N LYS A 74 10.79 -11.11 -6.98
CA LYS A 74 10.68 -10.85 -8.41
C LYS A 74 9.54 -11.69 -8.96
N LEU A 75 8.51 -11.00 -9.45
CA LEU A 75 7.31 -11.63 -10.01
C LEU A 75 7.25 -11.46 -11.52
N ASN A 76 6.20 -12.00 -12.14
CA ASN A 76 5.91 -11.78 -13.56
C ASN A 76 5.69 -10.30 -13.85
N LYS A 77 6.12 -9.85 -15.03
CA LYS A 77 5.94 -8.48 -15.50
C LYS A 77 4.55 -8.25 -16.13
N GLU A 78 3.55 -8.87 -15.56
CA GLU A 78 2.17 -8.70 -16.00
C GLU A 78 1.49 -7.65 -15.10
N PRO A 79 0.57 -6.83 -15.65
CA PRO A 79 -0.18 -5.90 -14.84
C PRO A 79 -1.04 -6.62 -13.81
N LEU A 80 -1.44 -5.91 -12.77
CA LEU A 80 -2.47 -6.41 -11.85
C LEU A 80 -3.77 -6.63 -12.60
N ALA A 81 -4.48 -7.69 -12.25
CA ALA A 81 -5.79 -7.94 -12.81
C ALA A 81 -6.73 -6.76 -12.49
N ALA A 82 -7.36 -6.23 -13.53
CA ALA A 82 -8.35 -5.18 -13.41
C ALA A 82 -9.75 -5.80 -13.39
N GLU A 83 -10.38 -5.85 -12.23
CA GLU A 83 -11.77 -6.27 -12.09
C GLU A 83 -12.56 -5.15 -11.43
N GLU A 84 -13.14 -4.29 -12.25
CA GLU A 84 -13.83 -3.07 -11.82
C GLU A 84 -15.05 -3.38 -10.96
N ALA A 85 -15.74 -4.48 -11.25
CA ALA A 85 -16.96 -4.88 -10.55
C ALA A 85 -16.76 -5.24 -9.07
N LYS A 86 -15.53 -5.52 -8.64
CA LYS A 86 -15.25 -5.87 -7.24
C LYS A 86 -14.84 -4.64 -6.44
N PRO A 87 -15.53 -4.37 -5.33
CA PRO A 87 -15.19 -3.23 -4.48
C PRO A 87 -13.84 -3.42 -3.77
N LEU A 88 -13.23 -2.31 -3.38
CA LEU A 88 -12.14 -2.28 -2.41
C LEU A 88 -12.74 -2.33 -0.99
N TRP A 89 -12.24 -3.25 -0.18
CA TRP A 89 -12.64 -3.41 1.22
C TRP A 89 -11.51 -3.02 2.16
N ILE A 90 -11.85 -2.29 3.22
CA ILE A 90 -10.95 -1.98 4.35
C ILE A 90 -11.53 -2.64 5.60
N GLY A 91 -10.68 -3.30 6.38
CA GLY A 91 -11.11 -4.05 7.58
C GLY A 91 -11.89 -5.32 7.27
N ARG A 92 -12.05 -5.69 5.99
CA ARG A 92 -12.81 -6.85 5.57
C ARG A 92 -12.21 -7.50 4.33
N ASP A 93 -12.38 -8.81 4.22
CA ASP A 93 -12.19 -9.56 2.98
C ASP A 93 -13.47 -10.36 2.66
N ASN A 94 -14.04 -10.14 1.49
CA ASN A 94 -15.27 -10.78 1.05
C ASN A 94 -15.04 -12.18 0.47
N CYS A 95 -14.23 -12.99 1.15
CA CYS A 95 -13.98 -14.39 0.84
C CYS A 95 -14.31 -15.26 2.06
N CYS A 96 -14.61 -16.52 1.79
CA CYS A 96 -14.49 -17.63 2.75
C CYS A 96 -15.23 -17.37 4.09
N GLY A 97 -16.47 -16.86 4.01
CA GLY A 97 -17.28 -16.54 5.19
C GLY A 97 -17.17 -15.09 5.66
N ALA A 98 -16.71 -14.17 4.79
CA ALA A 98 -16.60 -12.73 5.08
C ALA A 98 -15.74 -12.45 6.33
N ARG A 99 -14.42 -12.59 6.17
CA ARG A 99 -13.43 -12.33 7.21
C ARG A 99 -13.42 -10.85 7.57
N TYR A 100 -13.47 -10.56 8.85
CA TYR A 100 -13.39 -9.21 9.40
C TYR A 100 -12.11 -9.07 10.20
N GLY A 101 -11.50 -7.88 10.12
CA GLY A 101 -10.39 -7.50 10.98
C GLY A 101 -10.90 -6.79 12.23
N ASP A 102 -10.43 -7.20 13.39
CA ASP A 102 -10.60 -6.45 14.64
C ASP A 102 -9.40 -5.48 14.76
N ILE A 103 -9.47 -4.39 14.01
CA ILE A 103 -8.38 -3.42 13.84
C ILE A 103 -8.91 -1.99 13.81
N THR A 104 -8.07 -1.06 14.22
CA THR A 104 -8.22 0.36 13.91
C THR A 104 -7.35 0.69 12.71
N VAL A 105 -7.91 1.40 11.72
CA VAL A 105 -7.21 1.79 10.50
C VAL A 105 -7.23 3.30 10.39
N ASP A 106 -6.10 3.88 10.08
CA ASP A 106 -5.94 5.27 9.73
C ASP A 106 -5.19 5.37 8.39
N GLU A 107 -5.35 6.46 7.68
CA GLU A 107 -4.62 6.81 6.45
C GLU A 107 -4.53 5.67 5.41
N ALA A 108 -5.68 5.06 5.07
CA ALA A 108 -5.71 4.04 4.04
C ALA A 108 -5.54 4.65 2.64
N MET A 109 -4.45 4.28 1.95
CA MET A 109 -4.03 4.88 0.69
C MET A 109 -3.84 3.84 -0.41
N VAL A 110 -4.07 4.25 -1.66
CA VAL A 110 -3.74 3.47 -2.86
C VAL A 110 -3.09 4.44 -3.87
N PHE A 111 -1.95 4.04 -4.41
CA PHE A 111 -1.22 4.79 -5.43
C PHE A 111 -1.21 4.02 -6.74
N ASP A 112 -1.15 4.72 -7.85
CA ASP A 112 -1.08 4.17 -9.21
C ASP A 112 0.35 3.79 -9.63
N LYS A 113 1.32 4.00 -8.74
CA LYS A 113 2.73 3.63 -8.91
C LYS A 113 3.29 2.94 -7.66
N ALA A 114 4.31 2.13 -7.85
CA ALA A 114 5.11 1.62 -6.75
C ALA A 114 5.98 2.75 -6.17
N LEU A 115 5.70 3.14 -4.92
CA LEU A 115 6.50 4.14 -4.22
C LEU A 115 7.81 3.52 -3.73
N SER A 116 8.90 4.30 -3.80
CA SER A 116 10.19 3.98 -3.20
C SER A 116 10.19 4.18 -1.69
N GLU A 117 11.19 3.63 -0.98
CA GLU A 117 11.38 3.91 0.46
C GLU A 117 11.53 5.41 0.75
N ALA A 118 12.22 6.15 -0.12
CA ALA A 118 12.39 7.59 0.03
C ALA A 118 11.06 8.37 -0.08
N GLU A 119 10.11 7.89 -0.90
CA GLU A 119 8.77 8.47 -1.03
C GLU A 119 7.84 8.03 0.12
N LEU A 120 8.03 6.82 0.66
CA LEU A 120 7.20 6.29 1.75
C LEU A 120 7.61 6.84 3.12
N LYS A 121 8.91 7.16 3.30
CA LYS A 121 9.42 7.63 4.58
C LYS A 121 8.70 8.87 5.12
N PRO A 122 8.54 9.96 4.36
CA PRO A 122 7.80 11.12 4.85
C PRO A 122 6.32 10.81 5.14
N ILE A 123 5.70 9.90 4.39
CA ILE A 123 4.33 9.47 4.67
C ILE A 123 4.25 8.79 6.04
N PHE A 124 5.23 7.98 6.38
CA PHE A 124 5.30 7.30 7.68
C PHE A 124 5.61 8.26 8.83
N GLU A 125 6.52 9.22 8.63
CA GLU A 125 6.99 10.13 9.68
C GLU A 125 6.01 11.28 9.96
N ASP A 126 5.40 11.83 8.92
CA ASP A 126 4.62 13.07 8.98
C ASP A 126 3.13 12.88 8.63
N GLY A 127 2.72 11.65 8.28
CA GLY A 127 1.39 11.36 7.72
C GLY A 127 1.23 11.86 6.28
N ILE A 128 0.08 11.57 5.69
CA ILE A 128 -0.19 11.95 4.29
C ILE A 128 -0.22 13.46 4.09
N ASP A 129 -0.78 14.19 5.02
CA ASP A 129 -0.88 15.66 4.95
C ASP A 129 0.49 16.32 5.02
N GLY A 130 1.39 15.83 5.87
CA GLY A 130 2.77 16.29 5.98
C GLY A 130 3.59 15.95 4.72
N ALA A 131 3.51 14.70 4.28
CA ALA A 131 4.25 14.22 3.11
C ALA A 131 3.81 14.87 1.79
N MET A 132 2.54 15.24 1.68
CA MET A 132 1.96 15.89 0.50
C MET A 132 1.82 17.40 0.66
N SER A 133 2.32 17.97 1.74
CA SER A 133 2.33 19.43 1.89
C SER A 133 3.22 20.05 0.83
N VAL A 134 2.61 20.72 -0.12
CA VAL A 134 3.33 21.56 -1.09
C VAL A 134 3.82 22.79 -0.33
N ASP A 135 5.09 23.10 -0.44
CA ASP A 135 5.63 24.33 0.15
C ASP A 135 4.76 25.51 -0.26
N SER A 136 4.44 26.38 0.71
CA SER A 136 3.55 27.51 0.48
C SER A 136 4.05 28.46 -0.62
N ILE A 137 5.35 28.43 -0.91
CA ILE A 137 5.97 29.22 -1.98
C ILE A 137 5.56 28.70 -3.37
N GLU A 138 5.29 27.41 -3.54
CA GLU A 138 4.89 26.81 -4.81
C GLU A 138 3.37 26.73 -5.02
N LYS A 139 2.58 27.14 -4.03
CA LYS A 139 1.12 27.16 -4.19
C LYS A 139 0.70 28.30 -5.10
N LEU A 140 -0.15 27.98 -6.08
CA LEU A 140 -0.75 28.98 -6.97
C LEU A 140 -1.34 30.17 -6.21
N ALA A 141 -1.92 29.95 -5.04
CA ALA A 141 -2.45 31.01 -4.18
C ALA A 141 -1.38 31.96 -3.67
N ALA A 142 -0.18 31.48 -3.31
CA ALA A 142 0.94 32.32 -2.91
C ALA A 142 1.51 33.09 -4.10
N THR A 143 1.57 32.45 -5.28
CA THR A 143 1.96 33.10 -6.54
C THR A 143 0.99 34.23 -6.90
N TRP A 144 -0.32 34.00 -6.79
CA TRP A 144 -1.35 35.02 -7.04
C TRP A 144 -1.31 36.18 -6.01
N GLY A 145 -1.00 35.88 -4.75
CA GLY A 145 -0.79 36.89 -3.71
C GLY A 145 0.38 37.81 -4.07
N ASN A 146 1.50 37.23 -4.49
CA ASN A 146 2.69 37.98 -4.89
C ASN A 146 2.48 38.81 -6.16
N VAL A 147 1.71 38.31 -7.13
CA VAL A 147 1.36 39.07 -8.34
C VAL A 147 0.50 40.30 -8.02
N LYS A 148 -0.47 40.18 -7.09
CA LYS A 148 -1.33 41.30 -6.68
C LYS A 148 -0.60 42.40 -5.90
N THR A 149 0.51 42.12 -5.27
CA THR A 149 1.31 43.11 -4.54
C THR A 149 2.28 43.90 -5.41
N GLN A 150 2.41 43.54 -6.68
CA GLN A 150 3.29 44.22 -7.66
C GLN A 150 2.54 45.27 -8.54
N TYR A 151 1.23 45.44 -8.31
CA TYR A 151 0.36 46.45 -8.96
C TYR A 151 -0.32 47.29 -7.84
#